data_bb65371546bc37ff5d94c03118db7b61
#
_entry.id   bb65371546bc37ff5d94c03118db7b61
#
_cell.length_a   1.000
_cell.length_b   1.000
_cell.length_c   1.000
_cell.angle_alpha   90.00
_cell.angle_beta   90.00
_cell.angle_gamma   90.00
#
_symmetry.space_group_name_H-M   'P 1'
#
loop_
_entity.id
_entity.type
_entity.pdbx_description
1 polymer ?
#
loop_
_entity_poly.entity_id
_entity_poly.type
_entity_poly.pdbx_seq_one_letter_code
_entity_poly.pdbx_strand_id
1 'polypeptide(L)'
;TGEIIIGANKWQEFLNKLTFGLFFKDTQTVTINAADNSGTVFVSYLVTDRDLSEEELKSLVFSGYEEPFRIDPSGEYIVYAMLVDASLNITYLRSDRITLDDVQPGISGIEDGKTYCEAQTVTINEKYIDTVTVNGTAVGLDESGSFTLSPADGEQKIIVTDKAGNTAEMTVTVNDGHTGGTATCTERAVCEVCGKAYGEPDPKNHTDLKHIPAKAATEDAEGNIEYWYCEGCNKYYSDKDGTKEIKKADTVTAKLPKTPPTGDTSSLSLWIALLLASGGAATGAAALSRKKKHDR
;
A
#
# COMPACT_ATOMS: atom_id res chain seq x y z
N THR A 1 17.41 34.13 -49.00
CA THR A 1 17.71 33.64 -47.64
C THR A 1 16.49 33.76 -46.75
N GLY A 2 16.33 32.88 -45.80
CA GLY A 2 15.24 32.95 -44.84
C GLY A 2 15.53 32.16 -43.57
N GLU A 3 14.73 32.41 -42.54
CA GLU A 3 14.76 31.65 -41.27
C GLU A 3 13.35 31.51 -40.68
N ILE A 4 13.12 30.45 -39.96
CA ILE A 4 11.92 30.20 -39.16
C ILE A 4 12.31 30.37 -37.71
N ILE A 5 11.62 31.25 -36.96
CA ILE A 5 11.84 31.52 -35.55
C ILE A 5 10.60 31.04 -34.80
N ILE A 6 10.80 30.24 -33.77
CA ILE A 6 9.71 29.72 -32.88
C ILE A 6 9.95 30.24 -31.48
N GLY A 7 8.94 30.89 -30.91
CA GLY A 7 9.01 31.51 -29.60
C GLY A 7 9.39 32.98 -29.61
N ALA A 8 9.55 33.54 -28.40
CA ALA A 8 9.70 34.98 -28.23
C ALA A 8 11.09 35.54 -28.62
N ASN A 9 12.15 34.70 -28.59
CA ASN A 9 13.50 35.14 -28.99
C ASN A 9 14.44 33.94 -29.25
N LYS A 10 15.47 34.19 -30.08
CA LYS A 10 16.51 33.21 -30.46
C LYS A 10 17.33 32.69 -29.26
N TRP A 11 17.40 33.45 -28.17
CA TRP A 11 18.15 33.05 -26.98
C TRP A 11 17.44 31.93 -26.21
N GLN A 12 16.11 32.00 -26.08
CA GLN A 12 15.30 30.99 -25.44
C GLN A 12 15.25 29.70 -26.26
N GLU A 13 15.14 29.83 -27.56
CA GLU A 13 15.27 28.70 -28.49
C GLU A 13 16.63 28.01 -28.37
N PHE A 14 17.71 28.77 -28.30
CA PHE A 14 19.07 28.24 -28.13
C PHE A 14 19.24 27.53 -26.76
N LEU A 15 18.73 28.08 -25.67
CA LEU A 15 18.81 27.48 -24.35
C LEU A 15 18.00 26.19 -24.27
N ASN A 16 16.79 26.17 -24.79
CA ASN A 16 15.96 24.97 -24.83
C ASN A 16 16.61 23.84 -25.65
N LYS A 17 17.20 24.21 -26.78
CA LYS A 17 17.90 23.28 -27.68
C LYS A 17 19.13 22.64 -27.02
N LEU A 18 19.82 23.36 -26.14
CA LEU A 18 20.98 22.86 -25.39
C LEU A 18 20.60 21.90 -24.25
N THR A 19 19.45 22.11 -23.62
CA THR A 19 19.07 21.38 -22.40
C THR A 19 18.12 20.21 -22.65
N PHE A 20 17.05 20.40 -23.44
CA PHE A 20 15.94 19.42 -23.50
C PHE A 20 15.39 19.19 -24.92
N GLY A 21 15.89 19.89 -25.92
CA GLY A 21 15.20 20.06 -27.19
C GLY A 21 14.20 21.21 -27.14
N LEU A 22 13.34 21.33 -28.13
CA LEU A 22 12.35 22.42 -28.22
C LEU A 22 11.01 21.94 -27.57
N PHE A 23 10.98 21.91 -26.24
CA PHE A 23 9.78 21.65 -25.47
C PHE A 23 9.23 22.95 -24.89
N PHE A 24 7.92 23.16 -25.02
CA PHE A 24 7.26 24.35 -24.52
C PHE A 24 5.93 23.98 -23.87
N LYS A 25 5.64 24.59 -22.74
CA LYS A 25 4.36 24.48 -22.03
C LYS A 25 3.26 25.31 -22.69
N ASP A 26 3.63 26.49 -23.18
CA ASP A 26 2.68 27.46 -23.69
C ASP A 26 2.68 27.50 -25.21
N THR A 27 1.57 28.00 -25.78
CA THR A 27 1.44 28.36 -27.18
C THR A 27 2.66 29.12 -27.70
N GLN A 28 3.20 28.71 -28.82
CA GLN A 28 4.35 29.37 -29.46
C GLN A 28 3.95 30.16 -30.67
N THR A 29 4.61 31.32 -30.84
CA THR A 29 4.46 32.15 -32.06
C THR A 29 5.54 31.76 -33.05
N VAL A 30 5.13 31.51 -34.27
CA VAL A 30 6.02 31.26 -35.43
C VAL A 30 6.18 32.52 -36.25
N THR A 31 7.42 32.95 -36.43
CA THR A 31 7.79 34.07 -37.29
C THR A 31 8.67 33.52 -38.41
N ILE A 32 8.34 33.87 -39.66
CA ILE A 32 9.14 33.52 -40.83
C ILE A 32 9.73 34.79 -41.41
N ASN A 33 11.05 34.89 -41.36
CA ASN A 33 11.77 35.98 -41.99
C ASN A 33 12.31 35.51 -43.36
N ALA A 34 12.09 36.29 -44.39
CA ALA A 34 12.62 36.02 -45.72
C ALA A 34 13.18 37.29 -46.33
N ALA A 35 14.30 37.18 -47.01
CA ALA A 35 14.94 38.29 -47.73
C ALA A 35 15.58 37.77 -49.03
N ASP A 36 15.45 38.55 -50.06
CA ASP A 36 16.12 38.34 -51.34
C ASP A 36 16.71 39.64 -51.87
N ASN A 37 17.77 39.54 -52.62
CA ASN A 37 18.41 40.68 -53.28
C ASN A 37 17.57 41.31 -54.37
N SER A 38 16.58 40.62 -54.91
CA SER A 38 15.57 41.13 -55.86
C SER A 38 14.43 41.92 -55.23
N GLY A 39 14.32 41.85 -53.89
CA GLY A 39 13.43 42.65 -53.03
C GLY A 39 12.07 42.06 -52.73
N THR A 40 11.55 41.15 -53.54
CA THR A 40 10.22 40.56 -53.29
C THR A 40 10.30 39.04 -53.10
N VAL A 41 9.81 38.56 -51.98
CA VAL A 41 9.70 37.12 -51.67
C VAL A 41 8.27 36.82 -51.26
N PHE A 42 7.65 35.87 -51.93
CA PHE A 42 6.38 35.30 -51.50
C PHE A 42 6.68 34.18 -50.48
N VAL A 43 6.07 34.25 -49.32
CA VAL A 43 6.25 33.30 -48.23
C VAL A 43 4.96 32.53 -48.00
N SER A 44 5.08 31.23 -47.95
CA SER A 44 3.98 30.36 -47.50
C SER A 44 4.51 29.30 -46.54
N TYR A 45 3.64 28.72 -45.74
CA TYR A 45 4.03 27.78 -44.70
C TYR A 45 3.13 26.55 -44.66
N LEU A 46 3.67 25.49 -44.04
CA LEU A 46 2.97 24.25 -43.70
C LEU A 46 3.40 23.80 -42.32
N VAL A 47 2.45 23.43 -41.46
CA VAL A 47 2.70 22.82 -40.14
C VAL A 47 2.35 21.35 -40.23
N THR A 48 3.24 20.49 -39.74
CA THR A 48 3.07 19.03 -39.78
C THR A 48 3.68 18.40 -38.51
N ASP A 49 3.30 17.18 -38.20
CA ASP A 49 3.82 16.36 -37.10
C ASP A 49 4.97 15.41 -37.52
N ARG A 50 5.29 15.35 -38.81
CA ARG A 50 6.30 14.43 -39.37
C ARG A 50 7.25 15.14 -40.34
N ASP A 51 8.42 14.53 -40.51
CA ASP A 51 9.34 14.94 -41.51
C ASP A 51 8.77 14.68 -42.93
N LEU A 52 8.98 15.65 -43.85
CA LEU A 52 8.56 15.58 -45.22
C LEU A 52 9.79 15.62 -46.15
N SER A 53 9.78 14.78 -47.16
CA SER A 53 10.74 14.83 -48.25
C SER A 53 10.49 16.02 -49.19
N GLU A 54 11.49 16.41 -49.97
CA GLU A 54 11.33 17.48 -50.93
C GLU A 54 10.26 17.18 -51.99
N GLU A 55 10.09 15.91 -52.35
CA GLU A 55 9.05 15.48 -53.30
C GLU A 55 7.65 15.64 -52.71
N GLU A 56 7.48 15.30 -51.43
CA GLU A 56 6.23 15.53 -50.70
C GLU A 56 5.91 17.01 -50.58
N LEU A 57 6.92 17.86 -50.24
CA LEU A 57 6.74 19.31 -50.16
C LEU A 57 6.25 19.93 -51.47
N LYS A 58 6.74 19.44 -52.62
CA LYS A 58 6.30 19.90 -53.94
C LYS A 58 4.84 19.54 -54.25
N SER A 59 4.29 18.52 -53.59
CA SER A 59 2.93 18.03 -53.83
C SER A 59 1.87 18.58 -52.86
N LEU A 60 2.31 19.22 -51.76
CA LEU A 60 1.43 19.72 -50.73
C LEU A 60 1.03 21.19 -50.93
N VAL A 61 -0.10 21.54 -50.31
CA VAL A 61 -0.60 22.92 -50.36
C VAL A 61 -0.08 23.67 -49.14
N PHE A 62 0.56 24.80 -49.39
CA PHE A 62 1.04 25.72 -48.36
C PHE A 62 0.05 26.85 -48.15
N SER A 63 -0.11 27.31 -46.91
CA SER A 63 -0.87 28.50 -46.54
C SER A 63 -0.02 29.76 -46.76
N GLY A 64 -0.60 30.85 -47.29
CA GLY A 64 0.11 32.13 -47.40
C GLY A 64 0.52 32.67 -46.04
N TYR A 65 1.74 33.20 -45.93
CA TYR A 65 2.24 33.84 -44.73
C TYR A 65 2.22 35.37 -44.88
N GLU A 66 1.39 36.01 -44.05
CA GLU A 66 1.27 37.47 -44.03
C GLU A 66 1.78 38.07 -42.71
N GLU A 67 1.56 37.33 -41.58
CA GLU A 67 1.93 37.74 -40.25
C GLU A 67 2.31 36.54 -39.37
N PRO A 68 3.00 36.73 -38.26
CA PRO A 68 3.30 35.65 -37.32
C PRO A 68 2.02 34.93 -36.86
N PHE A 69 2.05 33.60 -36.86
CA PHE A 69 0.94 32.76 -36.44
C PHE A 69 1.27 31.96 -35.20
N ARG A 70 0.26 31.42 -34.53
CA ARG A 70 0.39 30.64 -33.33
C ARG A 70 0.26 29.14 -33.59
N ILE A 71 1.01 28.36 -32.86
CA ILE A 71 0.84 26.93 -32.75
C ILE A 71 0.35 26.65 -31.33
N ASP A 72 -0.85 26.06 -31.22
CA ASP A 72 -1.48 25.73 -29.93
C ASP A 72 -1.09 24.33 -29.49
N PRO A 73 -1.06 24.06 -28.15
CA PRO A 73 -0.78 22.74 -27.61
C PRO A 73 -1.96 21.77 -27.88
N SER A 74 -1.77 20.46 -27.93
CA SER A 74 -0.65 19.63 -27.54
C SER A 74 -0.20 18.81 -28.75
N GLY A 75 1.09 18.64 -28.91
CA GLY A 75 1.59 17.82 -30.01
C GLY A 75 3.03 18.12 -30.42
N GLU A 76 3.49 17.34 -31.37
CA GLU A 76 4.80 17.55 -32.00
C GLU A 76 4.59 18.26 -33.34
N TYR A 77 5.40 19.27 -33.63
CA TYR A 77 5.27 20.10 -34.82
C TYR A 77 6.60 20.34 -35.50
N ILE A 78 6.55 20.39 -36.83
CA ILE A 78 7.60 20.88 -37.69
C ILE A 78 6.96 21.91 -38.61
N VAL A 79 7.58 23.08 -38.74
CA VAL A 79 7.15 24.11 -39.63
C VAL A 79 8.04 24.09 -40.85
N TYR A 80 7.42 24.01 -42.05
CA TYR A 80 8.07 24.23 -43.31
C TYR A 80 7.66 25.58 -43.85
N ALA A 81 8.60 26.30 -44.44
CA ALA A 81 8.31 27.52 -45.21
C ALA A 81 8.79 27.34 -46.68
N MET A 82 7.95 27.74 -47.60
CA MET A 82 8.27 27.82 -49.02
C MET A 82 8.45 29.29 -49.39
N LEU A 83 9.65 29.63 -49.85
CA LEU A 83 10.02 30.96 -50.27
C LEU A 83 10.11 30.95 -51.80
N VAL A 84 9.42 31.90 -52.44
CA VAL A 84 9.44 32.06 -53.92
C VAL A 84 9.88 33.49 -54.26
N ASP A 85 10.97 33.63 -54.97
CA ASP A 85 11.46 34.93 -55.43
C ASP A 85 10.74 35.42 -56.71
N ALA A 86 11.06 36.66 -57.14
CA ALA A 86 10.48 37.26 -58.36
C ALA A 86 10.83 36.48 -59.59
N SER A 87 11.87 35.68 -59.62
CA SER A 87 12.30 34.83 -60.74
C SER A 87 11.71 33.42 -60.69
N LEU A 88 10.80 33.15 -59.71
CA LEU A 88 10.16 31.86 -59.46
C LEU A 88 11.09 30.75 -58.94
N ASN A 89 12.24 31.14 -58.40
CA ASN A 89 13.06 30.16 -57.69
C ASN A 89 12.42 29.81 -56.34
N ILE A 90 12.38 28.53 -56.05
CA ILE A 90 11.74 28.00 -54.82
C ILE A 90 12.82 27.53 -53.85
N THR A 91 12.71 27.93 -52.59
CA THR A 91 13.52 27.45 -51.48
C THR A 91 12.61 26.97 -50.36
N TYR A 92 12.87 25.77 -49.83
CA TYR A 92 12.18 25.25 -48.66
C TYR A 92 13.06 25.42 -47.41
N LEU A 93 12.46 25.95 -46.34
CA LEU A 93 13.04 25.99 -45.04
C LEU A 93 12.31 24.97 -44.16
N ARG A 94 13.00 24.44 -43.16
CA ARG A 94 12.47 23.52 -42.16
C ARG A 94 12.89 24.00 -40.79
N SER A 95 11.95 24.06 -39.83
CA SER A 95 12.26 24.28 -38.43
C SER A 95 12.82 23.00 -37.76
N ASP A 96 13.42 23.14 -36.62
CA ASP A 96 13.55 21.97 -35.70
C ASP A 96 12.17 21.46 -35.32
N ARG A 97 12.11 20.22 -34.87
CA ARG A 97 10.89 19.64 -34.26
C ARG A 97 10.66 20.32 -32.93
N ILE A 98 9.44 20.75 -32.65
CA ILE A 98 8.99 21.29 -31.39
C ILE A 98 7.92 20.41 -30.78
N THR A 99 7.92 20.33 -29.48
CA THR A 99 6.87 19.64 -28.70
C THR A 99 6.18 20.67 -27.83
N LEU A 100 4.88 20.81 -28.00
CA LEU A 100 4.03 21.61 -27.10
C LEU A 100 3.31 20.67 -26.19
N ASP A 101 3.48 20.83 -24.87
CA ASP A 101 2.94 19.97 -23.84
C ASP A 101 2.50 20.79 -22.63
N ASP A 102 1.20 20.93 -22.44
CA ASP A 102 0.57 21.61 -21.31
C ASP A 102 -0.03 20.63 -20.27
N VAL A 103 0.20 19.35 -20.46
CA VAL A 103 -0.33 18.29 -19.59
C VAL A 103 0.63 18.06 -18.42
N GLN A 104 0.08 18.00 -17.20
CA GLN A 104 0.88 17.66 -16.02
C GLN A 104 1.21 16.17 -15.98
N PRO A 105 2.42 15.78 -15.55
CA PRO A 105 2.75 14.38 -15.31
C PRO A 105 1.76 13.67 -14.38
N GLY A 106 1.44 12.42 -14.68
CA GLY A 106 0.61 11.59 -13.82
C GLY A 106 1.44 10.84 -12.78
N ILE A 107 0.99 10.83 -11.52
CA ILE A 107 1.57 10.01 -10.43
C ILE A 107 0.50 9.00 -9.99
N SER A 108 0.84 7.73 -9.93
CA SER A 108 -0.07 6.65 -9.51
C SER A 108 0.62 5.63 -8.59
N GLY A 109 -0.17 4.75 -7.97
CA GLY A 109 0.31 3.79 -6.97
C GLY A 109 0.23 4.30 -5.53
N ILE A 110 0.06 5.61 -5.35
CA ILE A 110 -0.12 6.28 -4.05
C ILE A 110 -1.27 7.29 -4.11
N GLU A 111 -1.75 7.71 -2.95
CA GLU A 111 -2.78 8.75 -2.79
C GLU A 111 -2.19 9.90 -1.97
N ASP A 112 -2.40 11.15 -2.42
CA ASP A 112 -1.88 12.34 -1.75
C ASP A 112 -2.39 12.47 -0.31
N GLY A 113 -1.50 12.83 0.62
CA GLY A 113 -1.78 12.94 2.05
C GLY A 113 -1.93 11.63 2.80
N LYS A 114 -1.79 10.47 2.15
CA LYS A 114 -2.00 9.16 2.77
C LYS A 114 -0.77 8.66 3.53
N THR A 115 -1.04 7.91 4.61
CA THR A 115 0.00 7.20 5.36
C THR A 115 -0.04 5.71 5.03
N TYR A 116 1.13 5.15 4.72
CA TYR A 116 1.37 3.73 4.44
C TYR A 116 2.27 3.14 5.54
N CYS A 117 2.19 1.84 5.75
CA CYS A 117 3.00 1.10 6.73
C CYS A 117 3.96 0.09 6.09
N GLU A 118 4.14 0.21 4.81
CA GLU A 118 5.04 -0.62 3.99
C GLU A 118 5.46 0.16 2.74
N ALA A 119 6.56 -0.23 2.13
CA ALA A 119 7.04 0.38 0.89
C ALA A 119 5.96 0.37 -0.21
N GLN A 120 5.90 1.44 -1.00
CA GLN A 120 4.94 1.60 -2.08
C GLN A 120 5.65 1.66 -3.43
N THR A 121 5.03 1.08 -4.46
CA THR A 121 5.46 1.29 -5.85
C THR A 121 4.75 2.51 -6.39
N VAL A 122 5.54 3.50 -6.82
CA VAL A 122 5.05 4.73 -7.44
C VAL A 122 5.33 4.63 -8.92
N THR A 123 4.32 4.86 -9.76
CA THR A 123 4.44 4.83 -11.23
C THR A 123 4.20 6.23 -11.78
N ILE A 124 5.08 6.68 -12.66
CA ILE A 124 5.00 7.96 -13.33
C ILE A 124 4.45 7.75 -14.74
N ASN A 125 3.34 8.40 -15.03
CA ASN A 125 2.67 8.34 -16.34
C ASN A 125 3.00 9.62 -17.10
N GLU A 126 4.16 9.64 -17.73
CA GLU A 126 4.66 10.77 -18.52
C GLU A 126 5.62 10.28 -19.60
N LYS A 127 5.50 10.81 -20.81
CA LYS A 127 6.35 10.44 -21.95
C LYS A 127 7.69 11.19 -21.93
N TYR A 128 7.67 12.44 -21.53
CA TYR A 128 8.81 13.34 -21.63
C TYR A 128 9.32 13.80 -20.26
N ILE A 129 9.55 12.84 -19.37
CA ILE A 129 10.07 13.10 -18.02
C ILE A 129 11.42 13.83 -18.11
N ASP A 130 11.58 14.88 -17.33
CA ASP A 130 12.84 15.55 -17.05
C ASP A 130 13.41 15.07 -15.72
N THR A 131 12.68 15.29 -14.62
CA THR A 131 13.14 14.91 -13.29
C THR A 131 12.05 14.31 -12.43
N VAL A 132 12.43 13.34 -11.59
CA VAL A 132 11.62 12.82 -10.50
C VAL A 132 12.44 12.95 -9.21
N THR A 133 11.87 13.58 -8.20
CA THR A 133 12.55 13.75 -6.92
C THR A 133 11.68 13.32 -5.75
N VAL A 134 12.32 12.79 -4.69
CA VAL A 134 11.71 12.57 -3.37
C VAL A 134 12.49 13.41 -2.36
N ASN A 135 11.80 14.31 -1.71
CA ASN A 135 12.41 15.31 -0.78
C ASN A 135 13.60 16.05 -1.40
N GLY A 136 13.50 16.40 -2.70
CA GLY A 136 14.54 17.10 -3.45
C GLY A 136 15.71 16.23 -3.91
N THR A 137 15.71 14.93 -3.59
CA THR A 137 16.73 13.98 -4.07
C THR A 137 16.20 13.27 -5.33
N ALA A 138 16.99 13.30 -6.40
CA ALA A 138 16.61 12.63 -7.64
C ALA A 138 16.51 11.10 -7.46
N VAL A 139 15.46 10.50 -8.05
CA VAL A 139 15.24 9.06 -8.08
C VAL A 139 15.21 8.56 -9.51
N GLY A 140 15.79 7.38 -9.73
CA GLY A 140 15.72 6.70 -11.04
C GLY A 140 14.44 5.91 -11.17
N LEU A 141 13.92 5.84 -12.40
CA LEU A 141 12.79 4.98 -12.74
C LEU A 141 13.29 3.68 -13.37
N ASP A 142 12.55 2.61 -13.15
CA ASP A 142 12.74 1.34 -13.84
C ASP A 142 12.15 1.38 -15.28
N GLU A 143 12.23 0.24 -15.99
CA GLU A 143 11.71 0.12 -17.36
C GLU A 143 10.19 0.33 -17.47
N SER A 144 9.46 0.19 -16.37
CA SER A 144 8.01 0.43 -16.30
C SER A 144 7.65 1.87 -15.97
N GLY A 145 8.63 2.75 -15.78
CA GLY A 145 8.43 4.12 -15.33
C GLY A 145 8.11 4.23 -13.84
N SER A 146 8.54 3.25 -13.04
CA SER A 146 8.21 3.14 -11.61
C SER A 146 9.46 3.21 -10.73
N PHE A 147 9.24 3.53 -9.45
CA PHE A 147 10.25 3.43 -8.39
C PHE A 147 9.61 2.98 -7.08
N THR A 148 10.43 2.47 -6.17
CA THR A 148 9.98 2.07 -4.83
C THR A 148 10.18 3.22 -3.84
N LEU A 149 9.10 3.65 -3.22
CA LEU A 149 9.12 4.59 -2.11
C LEU A 149 9.24 3.80 -0.80
N SER A 150 10.42 3.84 -0.21
CA SER A 150 10.73 3.11 1.02
C SER A 150 10.30 3.89 2.27
N PRO A 151 10.11 3.20 3.42
CA PRO A 151 9.87 3.86 4.69
C PRO A 151 10.95 4.89 5.03
N ALA A 152 10.53 6.03 5.55
CA ALA A 152 11.41 7.11 6.02
C ALA A 152 10.68 7.95 7.08
N ASP A 153 11.47 8.66 7.91
CA ASP A 153 10.92 9.54 8.92
C ASP A 153 10.20 10.75 8.29
N GLY A 154 8.96 10.95 8.68
CA GLY A 154 8.15 12.09 8.29
C GLY A 154 7.54 11.99 6.90
N GLU A 155 7.09 13.12 6.40
CA GLU A 155 6.47 13.23 5.08
C GLU A 155 7.50 13.12 3.95
N GLN A 156 7.13 12.44 2.89
CA GLN A 156 7.90 12.31 1.66
C GLN A 156 7.18 13.04 0.54
N LYS A 157 7.80 14.12 0.06
CA LYS A 157 7.29 14.93 -1.04
C LYS A 157 7.88 14.43 -2.36
N ILE A 158 7.02 13.95 -3.23
CA ILE A 158 7.36 13.52 -4.59
C ILE A 158 7.06 14.69 -5.52
N ILE A 159 8.03 15.07 -6.34
CA ILE A 159 7.86 16.07 -7.40
C ILE A 159 8.32 15.46 -8.71
N VAL A 160 7.46 15.53 -9.71
CA VAL A 160 7.75 15.12 -11.08
C VAL A 160 7.71 16.35 -11.98
N THR A 161 8.73 16.53 -12.80
CA THR A 161 8.79 17.60 -13.79
C THR A 161 9.02 16.97 -15.17
N ASP A 162 8.26 17.40 -16.16
CA ASP A 162 8.48 17.03 -17.57
C ASP A 162 9.43 18.00 -18.27
N LYS A 163 9.79 17.71 -19.52
CA LYS A 163 10.68 18.56 -20.33
C LYS A 163 10.05 19.89 -20.76
N ALA A 164 8.73 20.03 -20.73
CA ALA A 164 8.03 21.26 -20.98
C ALA A 164 7.94 22.16 -19.74
N GLY A 165 8.29 21.62 -18.55
CA GLY A 165 8.24 22.32 -17.28
C GLY A 165 6.90 22.21 -16.56
N ASN A 166 6.01 21.28 -16.96
CA ASN A 166 4.85 20.96 -16.15
C ASN A 166 5.29 20.14 -14.94
N THR A 167 4.61 20.33 -13.81
CA THR A 167 4.95 19.67 -12.56
C THR A 167 3.73 19.02 -11.94
N ALA A 168 3.94 17.84 -11.34
CA ALA A 168 2.99 17.21 -10.44
C ALA A 168 3.65 16.94 -9.09
N GLU A 169 2.90 17.09 -8.02
CA GLU A 169 3.37 16.88 -6.65
C GLU A 169 2.42 15.96 -5.89
N MET A 170 2.98 15.11 -5.04
CA MET A 170 2.25 14.34 -4.02
C MET A 170 3.07 14.28 -2.74
N THR A 171 2.39 14.28 -1.61
CA THR A 171 3.00 14.13 -0.29
C THR A 171 2.39 12.95 0.42
N VAL A 172 3.21 12.01 0.88
CA VAL A 172 2.77 10.82 1.62
C VAL A 172 3.70 10.54 2.79
N THR A 173 3.23 9.73 3.74
CA THR A 173 4.08 9.17 4.80
C THR A 173 4.18 7.67 4.62
N VAL A 174 5.38 7.10 4.67
CA VAL A 174 5.60 5.65 4.62
C VAL A 174 6.37 5.23 5.87
N ASN A 175 5.66 4.62 6.81
CA ASN A 175 6.23 4.12 8.08
C ASN A 175 6.89 2.76 7.88
N ASP A 176 7.85 2.44 8.77
CA ASP A 176 8.47 1.11 8.85
C ASP A 176 7.60 0.20 9.73
N GLY A 177 6.66 -0.48 9.09
CA GLY A 177 5.78 -1.46 9.73
C GLY A 177 4.47 -0.91 10.29
N HIS A 178 3.72 -1.83 10.86
CA HIS A 178 2.38 -1.58 11.42
C HIS A 178 2.43 -1.39 12.93
N THR A 179 1.58 -0.50 13.47
CA THR A 179 1.51 -0.19 14.90
C THR A 179 0.08 -0.07 15.39
N GLY A 180 -0.09 -0.27 16.72
CA GLY A 180 -1.40 -0.16 17.38
C GLY A 180 -2.31 -1.34 17.13
N GLY A 181 -3.55 -1.25 17.63
CA GLY A 181 -4.52 -2.32 17.60
C GLY A 181 -4.17 -3.48 18.55
N THR A 182 -5.08 -4.43 18.67
CA THR A 182 -4.91 -5.60 19.53
C THR A 182 -5.40 -6.84 18.81
N ALA A 183 -4.55 -7.85 18.68
CA ALA A 183 -4.94 -9.15 18.16
C ALA A 183 -5.81 -9.89 19.17
N THR A 184 -6.81 -10.63 18.71
CA THR A 184 -7.59 -11.56 19.51
C THR A 184 -7.19 -13.00 19.23
N CYS A 185 -7.79 -13.96 19.93
CA CYS A 185 -7.51 -15.38 19.68
C CYS A 185 -7.90 -15.88 18.28
N THR A 186 -8.64 -15.10 17.51
CA THR A 186 -9.11 -15.44 16.17
C THR A 186 -8.77 -14.39 15.12
N GLU A 187 -8.50 -13.15 15.52
CA GLU A 187 -8.30 -12.05 14.63
C GLU A 187 -6.93 -11.40 14.85
N ARG A 188 -6.31 -10.97 13.76
CA ARG A 188 -5.05 -10.22 13.77
C ARG A 188 -5.28 -8.81 14.29
N ALA A 189 -4.24 -8.16 14.81
CA ALA A 189 -4.29 -6.74 15.11
C ALA A 189 -4.58 -5.92 13.86
N VAL A 190 -5.37 -4.87 13.99
CA VAL A 190 -5.62 -3.91 12.91
C VAL A 190 -4.79 -2.67 13.17
N CYS A 191 -3.93 -2.31 12.23
CA CYS A 191 -3.07 -1.14 12.35
C CYS A 191 -3.90 0.14 12.47
N GLU A 192 -3.65 0.93 13.50
CA GLU A 192 -4.37 2.19 13.76
C GLU A 192 -4.04 3.28 12.73
N VAL A 193 -2.92 3.14 12.02
CA VAL A 193 -2.45 4.11 11.03
C VAL A 193 -3.02 3.82 9.64
N CYS A 194 -2.89 2.59 9.13
CA CYS A 194 -3.26 2.25 7.75
C CYS A 194 -4.51 1.37 7.64
N GLY A 195 -5.07 0.91 8.76
CA GLY A 195 -6.27 0.06 8.78
C GLY A 195 -6.08 -1.39 8.31
N LYS A 196 -4.85 -1.81 7.98
CA LYS A 196 -4.58 -3.19 7.56
C LYS A 196 -4.43 -4.13 8.77
N ALA A 197 -4.92 -5.35 8.65
CA ALA A 197 -4.64 -6.41 9.61
C ALA A 197 -3.19 -6.89 9.47
N TYR A 198 -2.49 -7.04 10.61
CA TYR A 198 -1.09 -7.44 10.65
C TYR A 198 -0.76 -8.36 11.82
N GLY A 199 0.43 -8.97 11.79
CA GLY A 199 0.85 -9.93 12.79
C GLY A 199 0.06 -11.23 12.75
N GLU A 200 0.08 -11.98 13.85
CA GLU A 200 -0.70 -13.22 14.04
C GLU A 200 -1.75 -12.99 15.13
N PRO A 201 -2.86 -13.77 15.13
CA PRO A 201 -3.80 -13.77 16.24
C PRO A 201 -3.09 -14.10 17.57
N ASP A 202 -3.50 -13.46 18.66
CA ASP A 202 -2.97 -13.76 20.00
C ASP A 202 -3.81 -14.86 20.65
N PRO A 203 -3.32 -16.11 20.74
CA PRO A 203 -4.08 -17.24 21.28
C PRO A 203 -4.43 -17.09 22.78
N LYS A 204 -3.91 -16.06 23.46
CA LYS A 204 -4.17 -15.78 24.86
C LYS A 204 -5.15 -14.64 25.08
N ASN A 205 -5.43 -13.85 24.06
CA ASN A 205 -6.37 -12.73 24.16
C ASN A 205 -7.79 -13.15 23.76
N HIS A 206 -8.54 -13.62 24.73
CA HIS A 206 -9.93 -14.06 24.56
C HIS A 206 -10.90 -12.93 24.89
N THR A 207 -11.68 -12.45 23.91
CA THR A 207 -12.63 -11.35 24.10
C THR A 207 -13.96 -11.80 24.71
N ASP A 208 -14.34 -13.08 24.55
CA ASP A 208 -15.66 -13.61 24.92
C ASP A 208 -15.53 -14.89 25.75
N LEU A 209 -14.79 -14.83 26.84
CA LEU A 209 -14.70 -15.92 27.82
C LEU A 209 -15.98 -16.00 28.66
N LYS A 210 -16.80 -17.04 28.41
CA LYS A 210 -17.99 -17.34 29.19
C LYS A 210 -17.63 -18.23 30.38
N HIS A 211 -17.94 -17.75 31.55
CA HIS A 211 -17.82 -18.53 32.79
C HIS A 211 -18.97 -19.53 32.92
N ILE A 212 -18.65 -20.79 33.08
CA ILE A 212 -19.59 -21.89 33.36
C ILE A 212 -19.30 -22.41 34.77
N PRO A 213 -20.17 -22.12 35.73
CA PRO A 213 -19.96 -22.58 37.09
C PRO A 213 -20.04 -24.11 37.23
N ALA A 214 -19.37 -24.65 38.24
CA ALA A 214 -19.43 -26.05 38.51
C ALA A 214 -20.87 -26.50 38.84
N LYS A 215 -21.28 -27.64 38.31
CA LYS A 215 -22.54 -28.30 38.60
C LYS A 215 -22.27 -29.71 39.07
N ALA A 216 -22.79 -30.06 40.28
CA ALA A 216 -22.66 -31.40 40.80
C ALA A 216 -23.36 -32.44 39.91
N ALA A 217 -22.70 -33.57 39.70
CA ALA A 217 -23.33 -34.73 39.07
C ALA A 217 -24.39 -35.34 40.02
N THR A 218 -25.42 -35.94 39.45
CA THR A 218 -26.45 -36.69 40.12
C THR A 218 -26.48 -38.15 39.61
N GLU A 219 -27.30 -39.00 40.19
CA GLU A 219 -27.48 -40.37 39.66
C GLU A 219 -28.09 -40.40 38.24
N ASP A 220 -28.86 -39.36 37.89
CA ASP A 220 -29.58 -39.31 36.60
C ASP A 220 -28.91 -38.39 35.57
N ALA A 221 -28.07 -37.43 36.01
CA ALA A 221 -27.47 -36.44 35.14
C ALA A 221 -25.97 -36.26 35.41
N GLU A 222 -25.19 -36.03 34.37
CA GLU A 222 -23.80 -35.62 34.46
C GLU A 222 -23.69 -34.20 35.04
N GLY A 223 -22.61 -33.94 35.73
CA GLY A 223 -22.20 -32.60 36.18
C GLY A 223 -21.12 -32.03 35.30
N ASN A 224 -20.62 -30.90 35.72
CA ASN A 224 -19.42 -30.29 35.14
C ASN A 224 -18.55 -29.66 36.22
N ILE A 225 -17.25 -29.60 35.95
CA ILE A 225 -16.34 -28.75 36.73
C ILE A 225 -16.59 -27.27 36.39
N GLU A 226 -16.05 -26.37 37.17
CA GLU A 226 -15.98 -24.94 36.77
C GLU A 226 -15.02 -24.79 35.61
N TYR A 227 -15.45 -24.08 34.56
CA TYR A 227 -14.62 -23.83 33.39
C TYR A 227 -15.04 -22.55 32.68
N TRP A 228 -14.17 -22.10 31.78
CA TRP A 228 -14.42 -20.97 30.88
C TRP A 228 -14.40 -21.45 29.43
N TYR A 229 -15.29 -20.91 28.62
CA TYR A 229 -15.43 -21.26 27.23
C TYR A 229 -15.32 -20.02 26.37
N CYS A 230 -14.41 -20.03 25.41
CA CYS A 230 -14.29 -18.95 24.39
C CYS A 230 -15.09 -19.31 23.15
N GLU A 231 -16.12 -18.52 22.84
CA GLU A 231 -16.91 -18.74 21.62
C GLU A 231 -16.12 -18.45 20.35
N GLY A 232 -15.20 -17.48 20.37
CA GLY A 232 -14.39 -17.12 19.22
C GLY A 232 -13.52 -18.27 18.73
N CYS A 233 -12.66 -18.81 19.58
CA CYS A 233 -11.75 -19.91 19.22
C CYS A 233 -12.30 -21.32 19.51
N ASN A 234 -13.51 -21.44 20.10
CA ASN A 234 -14.17 -22.70 20.46
C ASN A 234 -13.33 -23.59 21.39
N LYS A 235 -12.67 -22.99 22.38
CA LYS A 235 -11.80 -23.69 23.34
C LYS A 235 -12.28 -23.53 24.75
N TYR A 236 -11.88 -24.51 25.64
CA TYR A 236 -12.26 -24.62 27.01
C TYR A 236 -11.05 -24.40 27.90
N TYR A 237 -11.21 -23.72 29.04
CA TYR A 237 -10.14 -23.33 29.93
C TYR A 237 -10.52 -23.61 31.39
N SER A 238 -9.53 -24.01 32.18
CA SER A 238 -9.72 -24.26 33.65
C SER A 238 -9.48 -23.02 34.49
N ASP A 239 -9.13 -21.90 33.90
CA ASP A 239 -8.91 -20.63 34.59
C ASP A 239 -9.64 -19.46 33.90
N LYS A 240 -9.89 -18.42 34.68
CA LYS A 240 -10.60 -17.22 34.26
C LYS A 240 -9.86 -16.39 33.18
N ASP A 241 -8.55 -16.57 33.06
CA ASP A 241 -7.70 -15.79 32.18
C ASP A 241 -7.50 -16.51 30.82
N GLY A 242 -8.10 -17.71 30.62
CA GLY A 242 -8.01 -18.47 29.37
C GLY A 242 -6.60 -18.99 29.07
N THR A 243 -5.76 -19.20 30.07
CA THR A 243 -4.37 -19.60 29.86
C THR A 243 -4.14 -21.11 29.93
N LYS A 244 -5.05 -21.85 30.62
CA LYS A 244 -4.95 -23.29 30.78
C LYS A 244 -6.03 -23.99 29.97
N GLU A 245 -5.73 -24.29 28.72
CA GLU A 245 -6.62 -25.02 27.82
C GLU A 245 -6.88 -26.43 28.35
N ILE A 246 -8.14 -26.86 28.36
CA ILE A 246 -8.61 -28.22 28.70
C ILE A 246 -9.46 -28.75 27.55
N LYS A 247 -9.59 -30.08 27.50
CA LYS A 247 -10.50 -30.70 26.50
C LYS A 247 -11.94 -30.58 26.97
N LYS A 248 -12.89 -30.48 26.04
CA LYS A 248 -14.32 -30.51 26.37
C LYS A 248 -14.73 -31.71 27.26
N ALA A 249 -14.14 -32.87 27.00
CA ALA A 249 -14.41 -34.07 27.80
C ALA A 249 -14.01 -33.92 29.26
N ASP A 250 -12.95 -33.12 29.54
CA ASP A 250 -12.45 -32.92 30.89
C ASP A 250 -13.34 -31.98 31.71
N THR A 251 -14.26 -31.26 31.07
CA THR A 251 -15.25 -30.41 31.74
C THR A 251 -16.39 -31.20 32.35
N VAL A 252 -16.62 -32.45 31.92
CA VAL A 252 -17.78 -33.28 32.34
C VAL A 252 -17.43 -34.10 33.54
N THR A 253 -18.33 -34.10 34.55
CA THR A 253 -18.26 -34.98 35.69
C THR A 253 -19.27 -36.11 35.50
N ALA A 254 -18.79 -37.35 35.51
CA ALA A 254 -19.62 -38.53 35.33
C ALA A 254 -20.76 -38.61 36.34
N LYS A 255 -21.87 -39.22 35.94
CA LYS A 255 -23.01 -39.51 36.82
C LYS A 255 -22.57 -40.29 38.05
N LEU A 256 -23.21 -40.02 39.17
CA LEU A 256 -23.02 -40.79 40.37
C LEU A 256 -23.56 -42.21 40.15
N PRO A 257 -22.93 -43.24 40.75
CA PRO A 257 -23.48 -44.57 40.71
C PRO A 257 -24.85 -44.59 41.39
N LYS A 258 -25.81 -45.26 40.79
CA LYS A 258 -27.12 -45.42 41.40
C LYS A 258 -26.94 -46.18 42.72
N THR A 259 -27.41 -45.60 43.82
CA THR A 259 -27.48 -46.29 45.12
C THR A 259 -28.38 -47.49 44.89
N PRO A 260 -27.91 -48.73 45.19
CA PRO A 260 -28.81 -49.89 45.20
C PRO A 260 -29.99 -49.62 46.13
N PRO A 261 -31.23 -49.96 45.73
CA PRO A 261 -32.36 -49.87 46.65
C PRO A 261 -32.07 -50.74 47.86
N THR A 262 -31.61 -50.14 48.94
CA THR A 262 -31.44 -50.81 50.23
C THR A 262 -32.82 -51.01 50.85
N GLY A 263 -33.55 -51.97 50.28
CA GLY A 263 -34.82 -52.44 50.79
C GLY A 263 -34.63 -53.62 51.70
N ASP A 264 -33.65 -53.54 52.65
CA ASP A 264 -33.58 -54.52 53.72
C ASP A 264 -33.17 -53.84 55.04
N THR A 265 -34.17 -53.46 55.83
CA THR A 265 -34.04 -52.90 57.15
C THR A 265 -33.82 -54.01 58.23
N SER A 266 -33.68 -55.26 57.79
CA SER A 266 -33.58 -56.40 58.72
C SER A 266 -32.18 -56.73 59.23
N SER A 267 -31.14 -56.12 58.64
CA SER A 267 -29.75 -56.45 59.06
C SER A 267 -29.01 -55.35 59.78
N LEU A 268 -29.58 -54.16 59.95
CA LEU A 268 -28.89 -53.05 60.60
C LEU A 268 -28.67 -53.33 62.07
N SER A 269 -29.63 -53.98 62.73
CA SER A 269 -29.52 -54.41 64.13
C SER A 269 -28.51 -55.53 64.30
N LEU A 270 -28.34 -56.42 63.34
CA LEU A 270 -27.35 -57.49 63.34
C LEU A 270 -25.92 -56.98 63.21
N TRP A 271 -25.73 -55.97 62.31
CA TRP A 271 -24.43 -55.34 62.09
C TRP A 271 -24.02 -54.44 63.23
N ILE A 272 -24.94 -53.79 63.95
CA ILE A 272 -24.69 -53.03 65.16
C ILE A 272 -24.29 -53.96 66.28
N ALA A 273 -24.93 -55.10 66.38
CA ALA A 273 -24.57 -56.18 67.43
C ALA A 273 -23.17 -56.73 67.14
N LEU A 274 -22.78 -56.96 65.89
CA LEU A 274 -21.44 -57.44 65.49
C LEU A 274 -20.35 -56.39 65.72
N LEU A 275 -20.63 -55.14 65.53
CA LEU A 275 -19.69 -54.01 65.78
C LEU A 275 -19.45 -53.84 67.34
N LEU A 276 -20.46 -54.04 68.13
CA LEU A 276 -20.33 -53.97 69.56
C LEU A 276 -19.63 -55.21 70.14
N ALA A 277 -19.67 -56.38 69.52
CA ALA A 277 -18.97 -57.59 69.90
C ALA A 277 -17.48 -57.57 69.48
N SER A 278 -17.08 -56.82 68.48
CA SER A 278 -15.69 -56.72 68.01
C SER A 278 -14.91 -55.54 68.63
N GLY A 279 -15.59 -54.68 69.40
CA GLY A 279 -15.00 -53.50 70.07
C GLY A 279 -14.23 -53.80 71.38
N GLY A 280 -14.01 -55.07 71.69
CA GLY A 280 -13.38 -55.47 72.94
C GLY A 280 -11.92 -55.92 72.91
N ALA A 281 -11.18 -55.73 71.88
CA ALA A 281 -9.77 -56.15 71.86
C ALA A 281 -8.88 -55.30 70.95
N ALA A 282 -8.50 -54.16 71.45
CA ALA A 282 -7.25 -53.51 71.02
C ALA A 282 -6.96 -52.28 71.90
N THR A 283 -6.78 -52.50 73.19
CA THR A 283 -5.94 -51.60 73.96
C THR A 283 -4.55 -52.17 74.01
N GLY A 284 -3.56 -51.51 73.57
CA GLY A 284 -2.19 -51.85 73.93
C GLY A 284 -1.22 -51.89 72.74
N ALA A 285 -0.62 -50.80 72.41
CA ALA A 285 0.81 -50.66 72.23
C ALA A 285 1.14 -49.23 71.76
N ALA A 286 1.15 -48.34 72.73
CA ALA A 286 2.00 -47.15 72.59
C ALA A 286 3.36 -47.58 73.13
N ALA A 287 4.43 -47.39 72.40
CA ALA A 287 5.73 -47.01 72.95
C ALA A 287 6.81 -46.89 71.85
N LEU A 288 7.32 -45.68 71.70
CA LEU A 288 8.74 -45.40 71.67
C LEU A 288 9.57 -45.85 70.48
N SER A 289 9.96 -44.94 69.62
CA SER A 289 11.40 -44.70 69.50
C SER A 289 11.73 -43.34 69.06
N ARG A 290 12.39 -42.59 69.88
CA ARG A 290 13.08 -41.32 69.70
C ARG A 290 14.43 -41.49 68.97
N LYS A 291 14.84 -40.52 68.28
CA LYS A 291 16.21 -39.99 68.09
C LYS A 291 17.21 -40.76 67.25
N LYS A 292 17.72 -40.05 66.24
CA LYS A 292 19.06 -39.42 66.15
C LYS A 292 19.21 -38.88 64.76
N LYS A 293 19.37 -37.53 64.43
CA LYS A 293 20.48 -36.59 64.61
C LYS A 293 21.83 -37.10 64.07
N HIS A 294 22.29 -36.29 63.17
CA HIS A 294 23.65 -35.90 62.84
C HIS A 294 24.27 -36.37 61.48
N ASP A 295 24.61 -35.37 60.74
CA ASP A 295 25.89 -34.99 60.12
C ASP A 295 26.44 -35.81 58.95
N ARG A 296 26.37 -35.23 57.75
CA ARG A 296 27.52 -34.51 57.15
C ARG A 296 27.06 -33.88 55.88
#